data_6182bb5d1d9a35cfe954c323b1b6564e
#
_entry.id   6182bb5d1d9a35cfe954c323b1b6564e
#
_cell.length_a   1.000
_cell.length_b   1.000
_cell.length_c   1.000
_cell.angle_alpha   90.00
_cell.angle_beta   90.00
_cell.angle_gamma   90.00
#
_symmetry.space_group_name_H-M   'P 1'
#
loop_
_entity.id
_entity.type
_entity.pdbx_description
1 polymer ?
#
loop_
_entity_poly.entity_id
_entity_poly.type
_entity_poly.pdbx_seq_one_letter_code
_entity_poly.pdbx_strand_id
1 'polypeptide(L)'
;MAKGRHRRIESRRRRVTKRALVSGSVVLVILSTVMVVAYKKLEGNINTVSTEALGDRPTAVKVEGPKAPLNVLVMGSDTRDGANGKGIGGSTPGLSDTTMLLHLSADRSRAYGVSLPRDAMVNRPTCPSKSKSGPVPGGLTMWNSAYAVGGPLCTVKTFESLTNIRVDHFVVVDFVGFRSMVNALGGVKICVPEPVDDDIGHIKLPAGTYKVNGQQALDYVRVRHGIGAPTGDIGRMKRQQAFIAAMIQKVMSAGTLANPARLFSFLDAATKSLTTDEAFADLKQLA
;
A
#
# COMPACT_ATOMS: atom_id res chain seq x y z
N MET A 1 -38.41 27.84 -55.71
CA MET A 1 -38.20 26.51 -55.08
C MET A 1 -37.00 26.42 -54.15
N ALA A 2 -36.13 27.41 -53.96
CA ALA A 2 -34.90 27.34 -53.09
C ALA A 2 -35.16 27.51 -51.58
N LYS A 3 -36.15 28.31 -51.15
CA LYS A 3 -36.43 28.59 -49.71
C LYS A 3 -36.86 27.36 -48.87
N GLY A 4 -37.50 26.36 -49.49
CA GLY A 4 -37.97 25.15 -48.77
C GLY A 4 -36.86 24.16 -48.45
N ARG A 5 -35.80 24.12 -49.24
CA ARG A 5 -34.66 23.22 -49.08
C ARG A 5 -33.73 23.65 -47.92
N HIS A 6 -33.53 24.95 -47.75
CA HIS A 6 -32.74 25.53 -46.67
C HIS A 6 -33.38 25.28 -45.28
N ARG A 7 -34.70 25.50 -45.15
CA ARG A 7 -35.43 25.23 -43.87
C ARG A 7 -35.43 23.76 -43.47
N ARG A 8 -35.43 22.82 -44.41
CA ARG A 8 -35.35 21.37 -44.13
C ARG A 8 -33.97 20.94 -43.66
N ILE A 9 -32.92 21.54 -44.20
CA ILE A 9 -31.51 21.26 -43.81
C ILE A 9 -31.23 21.81 -42.40
N GLU A 10 -31.67 23.02 -42.08
CA GLU A 10 -31.54 23.60 -40.73
C GLU A 10 -32.31 22.81 -39.66
N SER A 11 -33.51 22.34 -39.95
CA SER A 11 -34.29 21.52 -38.99
C SER A 11 -33.67 20.15 -38.77
N ARG A 12 -33.01 19.56 -39.76
CA ARG A 12 -32.28 18.28 -39.63
C ARG A 12 -31.00 18.46 -38.84
N ARG A 13 -30.23 19.53 -39.08
CA ARG A 13 -29.04 19.87 -38.27
C ARG A 13 -29.39 20.11 -36.80
N ARG A 14 -30.43 20.88 -36.49
CA ARG A 14 -30.93 21.09 -35.12
C ARG A 14 -31.35 19.81 -34.42
N ARG A 15 -31.97 18.84 -35.11
CA ARG A 15 -32.32 17.55 -34.52
C ARG A 15 -31.10 16.68 -34.26
N VAL A 16 -30.11 16.68 -35.16
CA VAL A 16 -28.87 15.93 -35.02
C VAL A 16 -28.04 16.50 -33.84
N THR A 17 -27.90 17.83 -33.75
CA THR A 17 -27.18 18.47 -32.63
C THR A 17 -27.89 18.25 -31.29
N LYS A 18 -29.22 18.35 -31.22
CA LYS A 18 -29.98 18.02 -29.98
C LYS A 18 -29.78 16.56 -29.58
N ARG A 19 -29.85 15.61 -30.52
CA ARG A 19 -29.61 14.18 -30.22
C ARG A 19 -28.19 13.94 -29.76
N ALA A 20 -27.19 14.55 -30.38
CA ALA A 20 -25.79 14.46 -29.98
C ALA A 20 -25.56 15.05 -28.58
N LEU A 21 -26.17 16.21 -28.27
CA LEU A 21 -26.10 16.81 -26.92
C LEU A 21 -26.77 15.92 -25.85
N VAL A 22 -27.96 15.40 -26.15
CA VAL A 22 -28.66 14.50 -25.20
C VAL A 22 -27.86 13.20 -25.01
N SER A 23 -27.35 12.58 -26.09
CA SER A 23 -26.52 11.38 -25.98
C SER A 23 -25.22 11.66 -25.21
N GLY A 24 -24.57 12.81 -25.45
CA GLY A 24 -23.40 13.25 -24.70
C GLY A 24 -23.68 13.46 -23.22
N SER A 25 -24.81 14.09 -22.88
CA SER A 25 -25.23 14.29 -21.48
C SER A 25 -25.52 12.95 -20.79
N VAL A 26 -26.19 12.02 -21.45
CA VAL A 26 -26.45 10.69 -20.90
C VAL A 26 -25.15 9.93 -20.63
N VAL A 27 -24.19 9.96 -21.55
CA VAL A 27 -22.87 9.33 -21.37
C VAL A 27 -22.13 9.95 -20.18
N LEU A 28 -22.14 11.29 -20.06
CA LEU A 28 -21.52 11.98 -18.92
C LEU A 28 -22.16 11.59 -17.59
N VAL A 29 -23.48 11.48 -17.51
CA VAL A 29 -24.19 11.05 -16.30
C VAL A 29 -23.83 9.61 -15.96
N ILE A 30 -23.75 8.71 -16.92
CA ILE A 30 -23.34 7.31 -16.70
C ILE A 30 -21.92 7.26 -16.17
N LEU A 31 -20.97 7.97 -16.80
CA LEU A 31 -19.57 7.99 -16.38
C LEU A 31 -19.40 8.57 -14.97
N SER A 32 -20.09 9.67 -14.64
CA SER A 32 -20.06 10.25 -13.31
C SER A 32 -20.66 9.31 -12.25
N THR A 33 -21.76 8.63 -12.56
CA THR A 33 -22.37 7.63 -11.67
C THR A 33 -21.41 6.46 -11.41
N VAL A 34 -20.78 5.91 -12.47
CA VAL A 34 -19.79 4.83 -12.34
C VAL A 34 -18.61 5.28 -11.49
N MET A 35 -18.12 6.50 -11.69
CA MET A 35 -17.02 7.05 -10.89
C MET A 35 -17.39 7.20 -9.41
N VAL A 36 -18.57 7.71 -9.09
CA VAL A 36 -19.06 7.84 -7.71
C VAL A 36 -19.23 6.47 -7.03
N VAL A 37 -19.78 5.49 -7.75
CA VAL A 37 -19.93 4.11 -7.24
C VAL A 37 -18.58 3.48 -6.98
N ALA A 38 -17.64 3.62 -7.93
CA ALA A 38 -16.26 3.14 -7.77
C ALA A 38 -15.57 3.79 -6.57
N TYR A 39 -15.67 5.11 -6.42
CA TYR A 39 -15.11 5.86 -5.30
C TYR A 39 -15.66 5.36 -3.95
N LYS A 40 -16.99 5.29 -3.80
CA LYS A 40 -17.63 4.81 -2.56
C LYS A 40 -17.25 3.37 -2.22
N LYS A 41 -17.10 2.52 -3.24
CA LYS A 41 -16.63 1.14 -3.04
C LYS A 41 -15.20 1.10 -2.51
N LEU A 42 -14.29 1.89 -3.07
CA LEU A 42 -12.90 1.94 -2.63
C LEU A 42 -12.78 2.51 -1.20
N GLU A 43 -13.50 3.58 -0.90
CA GLU A 43 -13.55 4.19 0.44
C GLU A 43 -14.08 3.21 1.48
N GLY A 44 -15.17 2.48 1.17
CA GLY A 44 -15.77 1.48 2.08
C GLY A 44 -14.95 0.20 2.28
N ASN A 45 -13.89 -0.02 1.51
CA ASN A 45 -13.02 -1.19 1.67
C ASN A 45 -11.94 -1.00 2.75
N ILE A 46 -11.55 0.25 3.06
CA ILE A 46 -10.37 0.54 3.88
C ILE A 46 -10.70 0.32 5.37
N ASN A 47 -9.85 -0.46 6.04
CA ASN A 47 -9.91 -0.59 7.49
C ASN A 47 -9.13 0.56 8.14
N THR A 48 -9.76 1.24 9.11
CA THR A 48 -9.14 2.37 9.80
C THR A 48 -8.89 2.11 11.26
N VAL A 49 -7.86 2.74 11.79
CA VAL A 49 -7.52 2.75 13.22
C VAL A 49 -7.34 4.19 13.65
N SER A 50 -8.07 4.60 14.71
CA SER A 50 -7.92 5.94 15.28
C SER A 50 -6.55 6.15 15.88
N THR A 51 -5.96 7.31 15.63
CA THR A 51 -4.64 7.70 16.14
C THR A 51 -4.69 8.42 17.50
N GLU A 52 -5.85 8.60 18.09
CA GLU A 52 -6.02 9.30 19.38
C GLU A 52 -5.19 8.67 20.52
N ALA A 53 -5.04 7.34 20.52
CA ALA A 53 -4.28 6.62 21.53
C ALA A 53 -2.75 6.81 21.42
N LEU A 54 -2.24 7.53 20.41
CA LEU A 54 -0.81 7.85 20.32
C LEU A 54 -0.36 8.89 21.35
N GLY A 55 -1.27 9.77 21.81
CA GLY A 55 -0.97 10.83 22.79
C GLY A 55 -0.01 11.88 22.22
N ASP A 56 0.94 12.32 23.04
CA ASP A 56 1.95 13.31 22.64
C ASP A 56 2.87 12.73 21.55
N ARG A 57 3.09 13.51 20.51
CA ARG A 57 3.84 13.10 19.32
C ARG A 57 4.83 14.19 18.92
N PRO A 58 5.91 13.85 18.18
CA PRO A 58 6.81 14.84 17.60
C PRO A 58 6.06 15.87 16.77
N THR A 59 6.55 17.10 16.78
CA THR A 59 5.94 18.19 16.00
C THR A 59 6.08 17.92 14.52
N ALA A 60 5.00 18.12 13.77
CA ALA A 60 5.04 18.03 12.32
C ALA A 60 5.98 19.13 11.75
N VAL A 61 6.79 18.74 10.78
CA VAL A 61 7.68 19.69 10.09
C VAL A 61 6.83 20.65 9.28
N LYS A 62 6.90 21.93 9.62
CA LYS A 62 6.29 23.00 8.83
C LYS A 62 7.29 23.48 7.79
N VAL A 63 6.89 23.44 6.53
CA VAL A 63 7.67 24.02 5.41
C VAL A 63 6.85 25.09 4.74
N GLU A 64 7.52 26.11 4.21
CA GLU A 64 6.86 27.07 3.34
C GLU A 64 6.54 26.40 1.99
N GLY A 65 5.28 26.45 1.58
CA GLY A 65 4.82 25.84 0.33
C GLY A 65 3.43 25.21 0.42
N PRO A 66 2.86 24.82 -0.72
CA PRO A 66 1.50 24.29 -0.79
C PRO A 66 1.36 22.88 -0.21
N LYS A 67 2.44 22.11 -0.09
CA LYS A 67 2.44 20.74 0.44
C LYS A 67 3.58 20.57 1.45
N ALA A 68 3.29 19.89 2.55
CA ALA A 68 4.31 19.45 3.50
C ALA A 68 4.98 18.14 3.02
N PRO A 69 6.21 17.84 3.46
CA PRO A 69 6.77 16.49 3.29
C PRO A 69 5.88 15.48 4.00
N LEU A 70 5.91 14.22 3.54
CA LEU A 70 5.04 13.17 4.05
C LEU A 70 5.85 11.96 4.49
N ASN A 71 5.64 11.52 5.72
CA ASN A 71 6.25 10.33 6.30
C ASN A 71 5.18 9.24 6.47
N VAL A 72 5.28 8.17 5.70
CA VAL A 72 4.36 7.04 5.76
C VAL A 72 5.10 5.81 6.29
N LEU A 73 4.65 5.27 7.43
CA LEU A 73 5.21 4.05 8.00
C LEU A 73 4.48 2.83 7.41
N VAL A 74 5.13 2.11 6.52
CA VAL A 74 4.62 0.89 5.91
C VAL A 74 5.02 -0.31 6.77
N MET A 75 4.03 -1.12 7.15
CA MET A 75 4.20 -2.31 7.97
C MET A 75 3.66 -3.53 7.22
N GLY A 76 4.50 -4.55 7.06
CA GLY A 76 4.07 -5.86 6.58
C GLY A 76 3.75 -6.76 7.78
N SER A 77 2.48 -7.14 7.92
CA SER A 77 2.05 -8.04 9.01
C SER A 77 2.08 -9.49 8.58
N ASP A 78 2.69 -10.33 9.40
CA ASP A 78 2.66 -11.79 9.25
C ASP A 78 1.49 -12.44 9.99
N THR A 79 0.44 -11.69 10.28
CA THR A 79 -0.79 -12.23 10.88
C THR A 79 -1.25 -13.44 10.08
N ARG A 80 -1.37 -14.60 10.76
CA ARG A 80 -1.74 -15.87 10.14
C ARG A 80 -3.18 -16.28 10.43
N ASP A 81 -4.00 -15.32 10.87
CA ASP A 81 -5.40 -15.57 11.14
C ASP A 81 -6.21 -15.73 9.82
N GLY A 82 -7.12 -16.67 9.80
CA GLY A 82 -8.01 -16.90 8.68
C GLY A 82 -7.29 -17.23 7.37
N ALA A 83 -7.58 -16.47 6.31
CA ALA A 83 -7.03 -16.67 4.97
C ALA A 83 -5.50 -16.41 4.89
N ASN A 84 -4.95 -15.62 5.80
CA ASN A 84 -3.51 -15.30 5.86
C ASN A 84 -2.67 -16.50 6.30
N GLY A 85 -3.23 -17.44 7.09
CA GLY A 85 -2.56 -18.65 7.55
C GLY A 85 -2.52 -19.79 6.53
N LYS A 86 -3.29 -19.71 5.44
CA LYS A 86 -3.34 -20.78 4.44
C LYS A 86 -2.00 -20.97 3.72
N GLY A 87 -1.42 -22.16 3.86
CA GLY A 87 -0.15 -22.55 3.24
C GLY A 87 1.12 -22.06 3.97
N ILE A 88 1.00 -21.39 5.12
CA ILE A 88 2.16 -20.87 5.87
C ILE A 88 2.30 -21.54 7.24
N GLY A 89 1.23 -22.17 7.73
CA GLY A 89 1.18 -22.91 9.01
C GLY A 89 1.18 -22.00 10.25
N GLY A 90 0.53 -22.48 11.32
CA GLY A 90 0.49 -21.82 12.64
C GLY A 90 -0.41 -20.58 12.71
N SER A 91 -0.91 -20.28 13.91
CA SER A 91 -1.52 -19.00 14.26
C SER A 91 -0.48 -18.14 14.97
N THR A 92 -0.32 -16.88 14.56
CA THR A 92 0.52 -15.90 15.26
C THR A 92 -0.28 -14.65 15.57
N PRO A 93 0.00 -13.96 16.71
CA PRO A 93 -0.66 -12.70 17.04
C PRO A 93 -0.34 -11.57 16.05
N GLY A 94 0.41 -11.87 14.99
CA GLY A 94 0.94 -10.96 14.01
C GLY A 94 2.14 -10.18 14.54
N LEU A 95 3.25 -10.33 13.82
CA LEU A 95 4.45 -9.51 13.98
C LEU A 95 4.55 -8.58 12.77
N SER A 96 5.27 -7.50 12.89
CA SER A 96 5.65 -6.69 11.73
C SER A 96 7.03 -7.14 11.27
N ASP A 97 7.07 -8.10 10.35
CA ASP A 97 8.32 -8.61 9.76
C ASP A 97 8.96 -7.64 8.78
N THR A 98 8.21 -6.65 8.33
CA THR A 98 8.68 -5.57 7.48
C THR A 98 8.19 -4.25 8.05
N THR A 99 9.12 -3.35 8.34
CA THR A 99 8.78 -1.96 8.64
C THR A 99 9.68 -1.06 7.80
N MET A 100 9.06 -0.15 7.08
CA MET A 100 9.75 0.81 6.21
C MET A 100 9.12 2.19 6.34
N LEU A 101 9.93 3.20 6.64
CA LEU A 101 9.51 4.59 6.49
C LEU A 101 9.66 4.99 5.03
N LEU A 102 8.58 5.43 4.40
CA LEU A 102 8.57 6.11 3.12
C LEU A 102 8.48 7.61 3.37
N HIS A 103 9.51 8.34 2.99
CA HIS A 103 9.54 9.81 3.04
C HIS A 103 9.33 10.37 1.63
N LEU A 104 8.31 11.20 1.48
CA LEU A 104 8.01 11.93 0.24
C LEU A 104 8.38 13.40 0.43
N SER A 105 9.22 13.95 -0.45
CA SER A 105 9.55 15.39 -0.43
C SER A 105 8.30 16.25 -0.63
N ALA A 106 8.34 17.51 -0.14
CA ALA A 106 7.21 18.43 -0.24
C ALA A 106 6.78 18.68 -1.71
N ASP A 107 7.74 18.76 -2.62
CA ASP A 107 7.50 18.91 -4.06
C ASP A 107 7.08 17.60 -4.78
N ARG A 108 7.04 16.47 -4.04
CA ARG A 108 6.76 15.12 -4.58
C ARG A 108 7.74 14.65 -5.65
N SER A 109 8.90 15.30 -5.79
CA SER A 109 9.92 14.93 -6.79
C SER A 109 10.79 13.74 -6.35
N ARG A 110 10.89 13.49 -5.05
CA ARG A 110 11.75 12.47 -4.44
C ARG A 110 11.00 11.64 -3.40
N ALA A 111 11.32 10.35 -3.38
CA ALA A 111 10.87 9.41 -2.35
C ALA A 111 12.06 8.62 -1.82
N TYR A 112 12.16 8.50 -0.50
CA TYR A 112 13.18 7.71 0.18
C TYR A 112 12.52 6.62 1.00
N GLY A 113 13.09 5.41 0.95
CA GLY A 113 12.66 4.28 1.76
C GLY A 113 13.74 3.89 2.76
N VAL A 114 13.42 3.90 4.05
CA VAL A 114 14.31 3.47 5.13
C VAL A 114 13.70 2.27 5.83
N SER A 115 14.35 1.11 5.75
CA SER A 115 13.90 -0.10 6.43
C SER A 115 14.42 -0.18 7.86
N LEU A 116 13.57 -0.61 8.78
CA LEU A 116 13.96 -0.92 10.16
C LEU A 116 14.15 -2.43 10.30
N PRO A 117 15.33 -2.88 10.83
CA PRO A 117 15.55 -4.29 11.09
C PRO A 117 14.57 -4.79 12.15
N ARG A 118 13.84 -5.86 11.87
CA ARG A 118 12.81 -6.41 12.75
C ARG A 118 13.35 -6.90 14.09
N ASP A 119 14.61 -7.35 14.12
CA ASP A 119 15.28 -7.91 15.30
C ASP A 119 16.14 -6.86 16.04
N ALA A 120 16.07 -5.57 15.61
CA ALA A 120 16.75 -4.48 16.31
C ALA A 120 16.21 -4.36 17.74
N MET A 121 17.11 -4.29 18.71
CA MET A 121 16.77 -4.06 20.10
C MET A 121 16.50 -2.57 20.33
N VAL A 122 15.30 -2.24 20.79
CA VAL A 122 14.86 -0.86 20.98
C VAL A 122 14.12 -0.70 22.31
N ASN A 123 14.18 0.50 22.88
CA ASN A 123 13.35 0.86 24.03
C ASN A 123 11.93 1.19 23.54
N ARG A 124 11.02 0.21 23.68
CA ARG A 124 9.60 0.42 23.36
C ARG A 124 8.97 1.27 24.48
N PRO A 125 8.25 2.34 24.18
CA PRO A 125 7.50 3.10 25.16
C PRO A 125 6.29 2.31 25.68
N THR A 126 5.63 2.82 26.72
CA THR A 126 4.32 2.30 27.13
C THR A 126 3.33 2.42 25.97
N CYS A 127 2.69 1.32 25.62
CA CYS A 127 1.82 1.22 24.46
C CYS A 127 0.39 0.83 24.82
N PRO A 128 -0.62 1.26 24.03
CA PRO A 128 -1.95 0.66 24.11
C PRO A 128 -1.85 -0.84 23.78
N SER A 129 -2.59 -1.67 24.48
CA SER A 129 -2.64 -3.11 24.22
C SER A 129 -3.64 -3.43 23.11
N LYS A 130 -3.34 -4.45 22.28
CA LYS A 130 -4.34 -5.08 21.40
C LYS A 130 -5.45 -5.76 22.18
N SER A 131 -5.13 -6.35 23.33
CA SER A 131 -6.13 -6.85 24.27
C SER A 131 -6.62 -5.68 25.13
N LYS A 132 -7.91 -5.65 25.47
CA LYS A 132 -8.54 -4.57 26.26
C LYS A 132 -8.06 -4.48 27.72
N SER A 133 -6.94 -5.10 28.07
CA SER A 133 -6.40 -5.22 29.44
C SER A 133 -5.58 -4.01 29.91
N GLY A 134 -5.67 -2.87 29.21
CA GLY A 134 -4.93 -1.65 29.57
C GLY A 134 -3.57 -1.52 28.90
N PRO A 135 -2.84 -0.41 29.16
CA PRO A 135 -1.54 -0.15 28.54
C PRO A 135 -0.48 -1.16 28.98
N VAL A 136 0.38 -1.56 28.06
CA VAL A 136 1.53 -2.44 28.32
C VAL A 136 2.76 -1.58 28.61
N PRO A 137 3.43 -1.76 29.77
CA PRO A 137 4.63 -1.02 30.13
C PRO A 137 5.73 -1.11 29.06
N GLY A 138 6.52 -0.06 28.94
CA GLY A 138 7.68 0.00 28.06
C GLY A 138 8.82 -0.89 28.51
N GLY A 139 9.85 -1.02 27.68
CA GLY A 139 11.07 -1.77 27.98
C GLY A 139 11.90 -2.11 26.76
N LEU A 140 13.09 -2.66 26.99
CA LEU A 140 13.99 -3.11 25.95
C LEU A 140 13.42 -4.39 25.29
N THR A 141 13.22 -4.36 23.99
CA THR A 141 12.61 -5.46 23.24
C THR A 141 12.99 -5.40 21.75
N MET A 142 12.73 -6.48 21.02
CA MET A 142 12.88 -6.46 19.56
C MET A 142 11.84 -5.54 18.92
N TRP A 143 12.25 -4.85 17.85
CA TRP A 143 11.41 -3.93 17.10
C TRP A 143 10.05 -4.54 16.70
N ASN A 144 10.06 -5.73 16.10
CA ASN A 144 8.86 -6.40 15.60
C ASN A 144 7.82 -6.71 16.68
N SER A 145 8.25 -6.86 17.95
CA SER A 145 7.37 -7.15 19.07
C SER A 145 6.43 -5.98 19.44
N ALA A 146 6.78 -4.75 19.05
CA ALA A 146 5.90 -3.59 19.22
C ALA A 146 4.55 -3.81 18.55
N TYR A 147 4.57 -4.40 17.35
CA TYR A 147 3.34 -4.72 16.61
C TYR A 147 2.52 -5.83 17.31
N ALA A 148 3.16 -6.83 17.87
CA ALA A 148 2.47 -7.88 18.63
C ALA A 148 1.75 -7.32 19.85
N VAL A 149 2.37 -6.37 20.56
CA VAL A 149 1.85 -5.75 21.78
C VAL A 149 0.64 -4.85 21.51
N GLY A 150 0.78 -3.87 20.65
CA GLY A 150 -0.23 -2.82 20.44
C GLY A 150 -0.54 -2.51 18.97
N GLY A 151 -0.17 -3.40 18.06
CA GLY A 151 -0.45 -3.23 16.63
C GLY A 151 0.27 -2.02 16.03
N PRO A 152 -0.34 -1.42 14.99
CA PRO A 152 0.26 -0.31 14.29
C PRO A 152 0.53 0.90 15.18
N LEU A 153 -0.33 1.19 16.14
CA LEU A 153 -0.17 2.35 17.02
C LEU A 153 1.07 2.22 17.91
N CYS A 154 1.33 1.04 18.49
CA CYS A 154 2.53 0.82 19.27
C CYS A 154 3.80 0.89 18.40
N THR A 155 3.74 0.38 17.17
CA THR A 155 4.85 0.47 16.21
C THR A 155 5.16 1.91 15.84
N VAL A 156 4.13 2.72 15.53
CA VAL A 156 4.28 4.16 15.26
C VAL A 156 4.87 4.88 16.47
N LYS A 157 4.32 4.66 17.67
CA LYS A 157 4.80 5.28 18.91
C LYS A 157 6.26 4.92 19.21
N THR A 158 6.64 3.65 18.96
CA THR A 158 8.02 3.20 19.13
C THR A 158 8.94 3.86 18.13
N PHE A 159 8.52 3.99 16.88
CA PHE A 159 9.27 4.68 15.83
C PHE A 159 9.51 6.15 16.17
N GLU A 160 8.46 6.86 16.52
CA GLU A 160 8.53 8.28 16.89
C GLU A 160 9.41 8.52 18.12
N SER A 161 9.28 7.65 19.14
CA SER A 161 10.12 7.69 20.35
C SER A 161 11.60 7.44 20.06
N LEU A 162 11.91 6.56 19.11
CA LEU A 162 13.28 6.20 18.74
C LEU A 162 13.96 7.28 17.90
N THR A 163 13.22 7.87 16.97
CA THR A 163 13.79 8.73 15.90
C THR A 163 13.49 10.20 16.06
N ASN A 164 12.53 10.56 16.90
CA ASN A 164 11.93 11.90 16.97
C ASN A 164 11.39 12.40 15.61
N ILE A 165 11.09 11.48 14.68
CA ILE A 165 10.47 11.79 13.39
C ILE A 165 8.99 11.49 13.50
N ARG A 166 8.14 12.48 13.19
CA ARG A 166 6.70 12.28 13.13
C ARG A 166 6.32 11.39 11.94
N VAL A 167 5.48 10.41 12.21
CA VAL A 167 4.83 9.58 11.20
C VAL A 167 3.50 10.23 10.86
N ASP A 168 3.34 10.75 9.66
CA ASP A 168 2.09 11.42 9.27
C ASP A 168 0.97 10.40 9.07
N HIS A 169 1.31 9.28 8.40
CA HIS A 169 0.38 8.18 8.14
C HIS A 169 1.05 6.83 8.32
N PHE A 170 0.26 5.80 8.55
CA PHE A 170 0.75 4.43 8.49
C PHE A 170 -0.11 3.55 7.60
N VAL A 171 0.49 2.52 7.07
CA VAL A 171 -0.17 1.51 6.22
C VAL A 171 0.27 0.13 6.68
N VAL A 172 -0.68 -0.73 6.99
CA VAL A 172 -0.43 -2.15 7.26
C VAL A 172 -0.92 -2.97 6.08
N VAL A 173 -0.09 -3.87 5.60
CA VAL A 173 -0.39 -4.82 4.52
C VAL A 173 -0.19 -6.24 5.03
N ASP A 174 -1.16 -7.10 4.84
CA ASP A 174 -1.03 -8.53 5.11
C ASP A 174 -0.61 -9.34 3.88
N PHE A 175 -0.33 -10.62 4.04
CA PHE A 175 0.13 -11.50 2.97
C PHE A 175 -0.92 -11.72 1.87
N VAL A 176 -2.20 -11.81 2.22
CA VAL A 176 -3.28 -11.99 1.23
C VAL A 176 -3.42 -10.74 0.39
N GLY A 177 -3.41 -9.59 1.04
CA GLY A 177 -3.46 -8.30 0.38
C GLY A 177 -2.28 -8.05 -0.54
N PHE A 178 -1.08 -8.33 -0.07
CA PHE A 178 0.13 -8.22 -0.89
C PHE A 178 0.02 -9.05 -2.17
N ARG A 179 -0.35 -10.34 -2.05
CA ARG A 179 -0.54 -11.22 -3.22
C ARG A 179 -1.61 -10.69 -4.17
N SER A 180 -2.72 -10.21 -3.62
CA SER A 180 -3.85 -9.70 -4.38
C SER A 180 -3.49 -8.45 -5.19
N MET A 181 -2.75 -7.51 -4.59
CA MET A 181 -2.24 -6.32 -5.28
C MET A 181 -1.33 -6.68 -6.45
N VAL A 182 -0.37 -7.61 -6.23
CA VAL A 182 0.54 -8.04 -7.29
C VAL A 182 -0.21 -8.72 -8.44
N ASN A 183 -1.17 -9.58 -8.13
CA ASN A 183 -1.99 -10.27 -9.13
C ASN A 183 -2.86 -9.28 -9.93
N ALA A 184 -3.45 -8.28 -9.27
CA ALA A 184 -4.26 -7.26 -9.93
C ALA A 184 -3.45 -6.42 -10.92
N LEU A 185 -2.16 -6.17 -10.66
CA LEU A 185 -1.23 -5.55 -11.61
C LEU A 185 -0.85 -6.46 -12.80
N GLY A 186 -1.28 -7.74 -12.75
CA GLY A 186 -0.88 -8.77 -13.71
C GLY A 186 0.56 -9.23 -13.50
N GLY A 187 1.11 -9.06 -12.30
CA GLY A 187 2.47 -9.41 -11.91
C GLY A 187 3.46 -8.24 -12.00
N VAL A 188 4.56 -8.38 -11.27
CA VAL A 188 5.65 -7.40 -11.16
C VAL A 188 6.94 -8.01 -11.69
N LYS A 189 7.76 -7.23 -12.41
CA LYS A 189 9.06 -7.67 -12.92
C LYS A 189 10.10 -7.52 -11.82
N ILE A 190 10.82 -8.61 -11.52
CA ILE A 190 11.94 -8.63 -10.56
C ILE A 190 13.20 -9.08 -11.24
N CYS A 191 14.34 -8.77 -10.61
CA CYS A 191 15.66 -9.31 -10.96
C CYS A 191 16.13 -10.17 -9.79
N VAL A 192 16.46 -11.43 -10.08
CA VAL A 192 17.08 -12.39 -9.16
C VAL A 192 18.50 -12.61 -9.67
N PRO A 193 19.54 -12.00 -9.06
CA PRO A 193 20.92 -12.06 -9.57
C PRO A 193 21.49 -13.47 -9.59
N GLU A 194 21.19 -14.24 -8.54
CA GLU A 194 21.64 -15.62 -8.35
C GLU A 194 20.42 -16.50 -8.00
N PRO A 195 20.44 -17.79 -8.35
CA PRO A 195 19.34 -18.68 -7.99
C PRO A 195 19.17 -18.71 -6.48
N VAL A 196 17.93 -18.72 -6.01
CA VAL A 196 17.57 -18.84 -4.59
C VAL A 196 17.04 -20.21 -4.33
N ASP A 197 17.61 -20.89 -3.34
CA ASP A 197 17.10 -22.14 -2.77
C ASP A 197 17.11 -22.01 -1.25
N ASP A 198 15.92 -21.72 -0.69
CA ASP A 198 15.70 -21.57 0.74
C ASP A 198 14.88 -22.76 1.24
N ASP A 199 15.57 -23.76 1.76
CA ASP A 199 14.97 -25.03 2.24
C ASP A 199 14.06 -24.79 3.46
N ILE A 200 14.35 -23.78 4.28
CA ILE A 200 13.56 -23.44 5.48
C ILE A 200 12.25 -22.76 5.07
N GLY A 201 12.35 -21.84 4.12
CA GLY A 201 11.18 -21.13 3.57
C GLY A 201 10.45 -21.90 2.49
N HIS A 202 11.00 -23.02 2.02
CA HIS A 202 10.53 -23.79 0.86
C HIS A 202 10.39 -22.91 -0.41
N ILE A 203 11.39 -22.03 -0.63
CA ILE A 203 11.37 -21.04 -1.70
C ILE A 203 12.47 -21.34 -2.72
N LYS A 204 12.05 -21.55 -3.98
CA LYS A 204 12.97 -21.73 -5.11
C LYS A 204 12.70 -20.69 -6.18
N LEU A 205 13.71 -19.88 -6.49
CA LEU A 205 13.60 -18.84 -7.51
C LEU A 205 14.82 -18.96 -8.47
N PRO A 206 14.60 -19.14 -9.77
CA PRO A 206 15.69 -19.17 -10.73
C PRO A 206 16.35 -17.79 -10.86
N ALA A 207 17.63 -17.77 -11.22
CA ALA A 207 18.30 -16.51 -11.58
C ALA A 207 17.69 -15.92 -12.84
N GLY A 208 17.70 -14.59 -12.94
CA GLY A 208 17.21 -13.89 -14.12
C GLY A 208 16.25 -12.75 -13.82
N THR A 209 15.78 -12.14 -14.89
CA THR A 209 14.79 -11.05 -14.83
C THR A 209 13.50 -11.52 -15.45
N TYR A 210 12.48 -11.68 -14.62
CA TYR A 210 11.19 -12.21 -15.06
C TYR A 210 10.02 -11.60 -14.26
N LYS A 211 8.82 -11.84 -14.74
CA LYS A 211 7.60 -11.39 -14.11
C LYS A 211 7.12 -12.46 -13.11
N VAL A 212 6.84 -12.03 -11.89
CA VAL A 212 6.31 -12.88 -10.81
C VAL A 212 4.86 -12.58 -10.52
N ASN A 213 4.10 -13.61 -10.15
CA ASN A 213 2.76 -13.48 -9.61
C ASN A 213 2.80 -13.16 -8.10
N GLY A 214 1.61 -13.04 -7.46
CA GLY A 214 1.53 -12.67 -6.06
C GLY A 214 2.22 -13.64 -5.10
N GLN A 215 2.13 -14.97 -5.35
CA GLN A 215 2.81 -15.95 -4.50
C GLN A 215 4.33 -15.88 -4.67
N GLN A 216 4.81 -15.90 -5.89
CA GLN A 216 6.25 -15.78 -6.19
C GLN A 216 6.85 -14.47 -5.67
N ALA A 217 6.07 -13.38 -5.72
CA ALA A 217 6.47 -12.10 -5.14
C ALA A 217 6.59 -12.18 -3.61
N LEU A 218 5.62 -12.82 -2.95
CA LEU A 218 5.67 -13.04 -1.50
C LEU A 218 6.87 -13.89 -1.10
N ASP A 219 7.15 -14.96 -1.86
CA ASP A 219 8.31 -15.82 -1.66
C ASP A 219 9.59 -14.99 -1.80
N TYR A 220 9.74 -14.19 -2.85
CA TYR A 220 10.91 -13.34 -3.09
C TYR A 220 11.21 -12.37 -1.93
N VAL A 221 10.19 -11.71 -1.38
CA VAL A 221 10.38 -10.75 -0.28
C VAL A 221 10.54 -11.42 1.10
N ARG A 222 10.37 -12.74 1.19
CA ARG A 222 10.50 -13.52 2.44
C ARG A 222 11.80 -14.32 2.55
N VAL A 223 12.53 -14.53 1.46
CA VAL A 223 13.81 -15.27 1.47
C VAL A 223 14.77 -14.72 2.51
N ARG A 224 15.33 -15.61 3.33
CA ARG A 224 16.31 -15.27 4.38
C ARG A 224 17.50 -16.22 4.43
N HIS A 225 17.33 -17.46 4.01
CA HIS A 225 18.27 -18.54 4.21
C HIS A 225 18.65 -19.20 2.88
N GLY A 226 19.66 -20.05 2.90
CA GLY A 226 20.04 -20.86 1.77
C GLY A 226 20.87 -20.15 0.70
N ILE A 227 21.00 -20.80 -0.43
CA ILE A 227 21.73 -20.31 -1.59
C ILE A 227 21.04 -19.04 -2.12
N GLY A 228 21.82 -18.05 -2.50
CA GLY A 228 21.31 -16.74 -2.97
C GLY A 228 20.82 -15.79 -1.87
N ALA A 229 21.00 -16.15 -0.60
CA ALA A 229 20.64 -15.31 0.55
C ALA A 229 21.79 -15.15 1.58
N PRO A 230 23.02 -14.83 1.17
CA PRO A 230 24.19 -14.87 2.07
C PRO A 230 24.15 -13.85 3.19
N THR A 231 23.34 -12.81 3.08
CA THR A 231 23.24 -11.71 4.05
C THR A 231 21.98 -11.79 4.93
N GLY A 232 21.25 -12.92 4.91
CA GLY A 232 20.10 -13.17 5.77
C GLY A 232 19.07 -12.05 5.75
N ASP A 233 18.80 -11.46 6.90
CA ASP A 233 17.77 -10.42 7.07
C ASP A 233 18.08 -9.12 6.31
N ILE A 234 19.34 -8.74 6.21
CA ILE A 234 19.75 -7.55 5.44
C ILE A 234 19.44 -7.75 3.95
N GLY A 235 19.72 -8.94 3.42
CA GLY A 235 19.36 -9.30 2.04
C GLY A 235 17.86 -9.27 1.80
N ARG A 236 17.07 -9.74 2.78
CA ARG A 236 15.62 -9.66 2.74
C ARG A 236 15.15 -8.20 2.66
N MET A 237 15.65 -7.32 3.50
CA MET A 237 15.29 -5.89 3.46
C MET A 237 15.60 -5.25 2.10
N LYS A 238 16.74 -5.55 1.50
CA LYS A 238 17.11 -5.07 0.16
C LYS A 238 16.14 -5.58 -0.90
N ARG A 239 15.75 -6.87 -0.86
CA ARG A 239 14.72 -7.42 -1.77
C ARG A 239 13.36 -6.76 -1.60
N GLN A 240 12.95 -6.48 -0.36
CA GLN A 240 11.70 -5.76 -0.06
C GLN A 240 11.72 -4.35 -0.65
N GLN A 241 12.81 -3.60 -0.48
CA GLN A 241 12.97 -2.26 -1.07
C GLN A 241 12.92 -2.31 -2.61
N ALA A 242 13.68 -3.23 -3.21
CA ALA A 242 13.70 -3.41 -4.66
C ALA A 242 12.31 -3.80 -5.20
N PHE A 243 11.58 -4.67 -4.48
CA PHE A 243 10.23 -5.07 -4.87
C PHE A 243 9.23 -3.92 -4.79
N ILE A 244 9.25 -3.13 -3.72
CA ILE A 244 8.38 -1.95 -3.58
C ILE A 244 8.66 -0.96 -4.71
N ALA A 245 9.92 -0.68 -5.02
CA ALA A 245 10.29 0.20 -6.13
C ALA A 245 9.76 -0.34 -7.48
N ALA A 246 9.92 -1.65 -7.74
CA ALA A 246 9.41 -2.29 -8.95
C ALA A 246 7.87 -2.26 -9.03
N MET A 247 7.18 -2.43 -7.90
CA MET A 247 5.72 -2.34 -7.82
C MET A 247 5.24 -0.92 -8.11
N ILE A 248 5.88 0.10 -7.54
CA ILE A 248 5.56 1.52 -7.82
C ILE A 248 5.76 1.81 -9.31
N GLN A 249 6.90 1.41 -9.89
CA GLN A 249 7.14 1.56 -11.34
C GLN A 249 6.06 0.88 -12.17
N LYS A 250 5.62 -0.31 -11.76
CA LYS A 250 4.54 -1.02 -12.46
C LYS A 250 3.21 -0.29 -12.38
N VAL A 251 2.84 0.24 -11.21
CA VAL A 251 1.62 1.05 -11.04
C VAL A 251 1.68 2.30 -11.92
N MET A 252 2.81 3.01 -11.91
CA MET A 252 3.03 4.24 -12.67
C MET A 252 3.24 4.01 -14.17
N SER A 253 3.34 2.77 -14.63
CA SER A 253 3.53 2.48 -16.05
C SER A 253 2.30 2.84 -16.88
N ALA A 254 2.52 3.30 -18.13
CA ALA A 254 1.46 3.58 -19.09
C ALA A 254 0.50 2.39 -19.29
N GLY A 255 1.02 1.15 -19.25
CA GLY A 255 0.22 -0.06 -19.37
C GLY A 255 -0.72 -0.33 -18.18
N THR A 256 -0.52 0.33 -17.03
CA THR A 256 -1.44 0.31 -15.90
C THR A 256 -2.34 1.54 -15.89
N LEU A 257 -1.77 2.74 -16.00
CA LEU A 257 -2.52 3.99 -15.92
C LEU A 257 -3.51 4.17 -17.08
N ALA A 258 -3.14 3.75 -18.29
CA ALA A 258 -4.02 3.81 -19.46
C ALA A 258 -5.07 2.67 -19.51
N ASN A 259 -5.08 1.76 -18.53
CA ASN A 259 -6.07 0.68 -18.45
C ASN A 259 -6.94 0.84 -17.19
N PRO A 260 -8.12 1.48 -17.32
CA PRO A 260 -9.00 1.76 -16.18
C PRO A 260 -9.41 0.50 -15.40
N ALA A 261 -9.64 -0.62 -16.08
CA ALA A 261 -10.02 -1.87 -15.42
C ALA A 261 -8.89 -2.42 -14.56
N ARG A 262 -7.63 -2.39 -15.04
CA ARG A 262 -6.46 -2.83 -14.28
C ARG A 262 -6.19 -1.91 -13.10
N LEU A 263 -6.25 -0.60 -13.33
CA LEU A 263 -6.08 0.40 -12.27
C LEU A 263 -7.13 0.22 -11.19
N PHE A 264 -8.40 0.06 -11.56
CA PHE A 264 -9.48 -0.18 -10.60
C PHE A 264 -9.29 -1.50 -9.84
N SER A 265 -8.91 -2.59 -10.53
CA SER A 265 -8.65 -3.88 -9.87
C SER A 265 -7.50 -3.79 -8.86
N PHE A 266 -6.45 -3.03 -9.18
CA PHE A 266 -5.34 -2.78 -8.24
C PHE A 266 -5.81 -1.96 -7.04
N LEU A 267 -6.54 -0.86 -7.26
CA LEU A 267 -7.06 -0.02 -6.18
C LEU A 267 -8.06 -0.78 -5.29
N ASP A 268 -8.93 -1.62 -5.87
CA ASP A 268 -9.86 -2.47 -5.11
C ASP A 268 -9.10 -3.50 -4.26
N ALA A 269 -8.07 -4.14 -4.81
CA ALA A 269 -7.22 -5.07 -4.07
C ALA A 269 -6.43 -4.35 -2.96
N ALA A 270 -5.86 -3.18 -3.25
CA ALA A 270 -5.13 -2.38 -2.28
C ALA A 270 -6.04 -1.94 -1.14
N THR A 271 -7.16 -1.26 -1.42
CA THR A 271 -8.06 -0.73 -0.39
C THR A 271 -8.67 -1.82 0.51
N LYS A 272 -8.94 -3.02 -0.02
CA LYS A 272 -9.39 -4.17 0.78
C LYS A 272 -8.32 -4.75 1.71
N SER A 273 -7.07 -4.51 1.40
CA SER A 273 -5.92 -5.14 2.04
C SER A 273 -5.21 -4.22 3.00
N LEU A 274 -5.56 -2.94 2.99
CA LEU A 274 -4.91 -1.94 3.81
C LEU A 274 -5.66 -1.71 5.11
N THR A 275 -4.88 -1.65 6.20
CA THR A 275 -5.31 -1.01 7.44
C THR A 275 -4.48 0.26 7.61
N THR A 276 -5.12 1.39 7.86
CA THR A 276 -4.45 2.69 7.92
C THR A 276 -5.05 3.59 9.00
N ASP A 277 -4.48 4.76 9.21
CA ASP A 277 -5.11 5.81 10.01
C ASP A 277 -6.32 6.43 9.29
N GLU A 278 -7.20 7.04 10.06
CA GLU A 278 -8.44 7.63 9.54
C GLU A 278 -8.18 8.75 8.52
N ALA A 279 -7.13 9.55 8.72
CA ALA A 279 -6.80 10.65 7.82
C ALA A 279 -6.30 10.16 6.46
N PHE A 280 -5.55 9.05 6.42
CA PHE A 280 -5.09 8.44 5.16
C PHE A 280 -6.21 7.72 4.40
N ALA A 281 -7.27 7.31 5.09
CA ALA A 281 -8.43 6.68 4.46
C ALA A 281 -9.27 7.67 3.65
N ASP A 282 -9.18 8.97 3.93
CA ASP A 282 -9.85 10.00 3.12
C ASP A 282 -9.07 10.24 1.81
N LEU A 283 -9.52 9.54 0.77
CA LEU A 283 -8.92 9.61 -0.57
C LEU A 283 -8.88 11.05 -1.16
N LYS A 284 -9.66 11.98 -0.62
CA LYS A 284 -9.65 13.39 -1.04
C LYS A 284 -8.43 14.13 -0.50
N GLN A 285 -7.89 13.70 0.64
CA GLN A 285 -6.70 14.32 1.21
C GLN A 285 -5.41 13.85 0.52
N LEU A 286 -5.47 12.75 -0.23
CA LEU A 286 -4.34 12.17 -0.95
C LEU A 286 -4.15 12.73 -2.37
N ALA A 287 -5.12 13.47 -2.89
CA ALA A 287 -5.08 14.07 -4.22
C ALA A 287 -4.56 15.51 -4.18
#